data_14d4609deb9127c7a06205ddfa938469
#
_entry.id   14d4609deb9127c7a06205ddfa938469
#
_cell.length_a   1.000
_cell.length_b   1.000
_cell.length_c   1.000
_cell.angle_alpha   90.00
_cell.angle_beta   90.00
_cell.angle_gamma   90.00
#
_symmetry.space_group_name_H-M   'P 1'
#
loop_
_entity.id
_entity.type
_entity.pdbx_description
1 polymer ?
#
loop_
_entity_poly.entity_id
_entity_poly.type
_entity_poly.pdbx_seq_one_letter_code
_entity_poly.pdbx_strand_id
1 'polypeptide(L)'
;YRLVNIAGLNIFFYFCGLLFDNNKNFIEMAKQDAILKEKEQEREEKVIETVSKTDQFFRENKKTIYGILIALVVIALALVAYQKFYVQPKSDEATAQMIPAEANFRNGEYELALNGDGNVLGFAQIINDFGAKGGKDVYFYAGVCELQLGNYQAAIDYLKKYNGKDAILSARATACIGDAYVGLEKYSEAVGYFEKAAAAADNMFAAGYLLKAGVTCEELGANAKALTFYKKIKDQYPQSVEGYDIDKYITRIENQTK
;
A
#
# COMPACT_ATOMS: atom_id res chain seq x y z
N TYR A 1 30.23 -46.34 -78.52
CA TYR A 1 31.34 -45.90 -77.66
C TYR A 1 31.37 -44.42 -77.27
N ARG A 2 30.30 -43.62 -77.56
CA ARG A 2 30.27 -42.17 -77.20
C ARG A 2 29.28 -41.77 -76.09
N LEU A 3 28.47 -42.68 -75.56
CA LEU A 3 27.42 -42.34 -74.59
C LEU A 3 27.81 -42.66 -73.11
N VAL A 4 28.84 -43.38 -72.85
CA VAL A 4 29.30 -43.78 -71.48
C VAL A 4 30.15 -42.69 -70.82
N ASN A 5 30.71 -41.75 -71.58
CA ASN A 5 31.62 -40.72 -71.03
C ASN A 5 30.94 -39.46 -70.56
N ILE A 6 29.65 -39.22 -70.90
CA ILE A 6 28.92 -38.02 -70.46
C ILE A 6 28.25 -38.21 -69.04
N ALA A 7 27.83 -39.45 -68.73
CA ALA A 7 27.30 -39.81 -67.44
C ALA A 7 28.37 -39.80 -66.33
N GLY A 8 29.52 -40.21 -66.58
CA GLY A 8 30.68 -40.25 -65.68
C GLY A 8 31.18 -38.82 -65.34
N LEU A 9 31.20 -37.94 -66.36
CA LEU A 9 31.55 -36.51 -66.10
C LEU A 9 30.55 -35.76 -65.27
N ASN A 10 29.23 -36.01 -65.49
CA ASN A 10 28.16 -35.35 -64.66
C ASN A 10 28.20 -35.85 -63.21
N ILE A 11 28.46 -37.13 -62.97
CA ILE A 11 28.55 -37.63 -61.59
C ILE A 11 29.81 -37.08 -60.91
N PHE A 12 30.91 -36.91 -61.62
CA PHE A 12 32.17 -36.35 -61.11
C PHE A 12 31.99 -34.85 -60.74
N PHE A 13 31.26 -34.05 -61.55
CA PHE A 13 30.95 -32.66 -61.24
C PHE A 13 29.96 -32.53 -60.10
N TYR A 14 29.02 -33.45 -59.95
CA TYR A 14 28.09 -33.47 -58.84
C TYR A 14 28.82 -33.83 -57.52
N PHE A 15 29.71 -34.77 -57.53
CA PHE A 15 30.52 -35.14 -56.36
C PHE A 15 31.57 -34.06 -56.01
N CYS A 16 32.15 -33.38 -56.97
CA CYS A 16 33.05 -32.28 -56.76
C CYS A 16 32.25 -31.07 -56.16
N GLY A 17 31.04 -30.80 -56.65
CA GLY A 17 30.17 -29.76 -56.11
C GLY A 17 29.79 -30.00 -54.62
N LEU A 18 29.40 -31.24 -54.27
CA LEU A 18 29.09 -31.65 -52.90
C LEU A 18 30.29 -31.55 -51.94
N LEU A 19 31.50 -31.90 -52.46
CA LEU A 19 32.76 -31.80 -51.68
C LEU A 19 33.18 -30.33 -51.48
N PHE A 20 32.88 -29.44 -52.45
CA PHE A 20 33.18 -28.01 -52.37
C PHE A 20 32.19 -27.30 -51.43
N ASP A 21 30.92 -27.68 -51.44
CA ASP A 21 29.90 -27.11 -50.56
C ASP A 21 30.09 -27.56 -49.09
N ASN A 22 30.42 -28.84 -48.89
CA ASN A 22 30.78 -29.33 -47.55
C ASN A 22 32.03 -28.63 -46.97
N ASN A 23 33.02 -28.34 -47.84
CA ASN A 23 34.24 -27.67 -47.41
C ASN A 23 34.02 -26.19 -47.08
N LYS A 24 33.09 -25.49 -47.81
CA LYS A 24 32.68 -24.14 -47.47
C LYS A 24 31.94 -24.07 -46.12
N ASN A 25 30.99 -24.97 -45.89
CA ASN A 25 30.26 -25.04 -44.62
C ASN A 25 31.21 -25.40 -43.46
N PHE A 26 32.18 -26.27 -43.65
CA PHE A 26 33.18 -26.59 -42.63
C PHE A 26 34.10 -25.39 -42.30
N ILE A 27 34.52 -24.62 -43.31
CA ILE A 27 35.34 -23.42 -43.13
C ILE A 27 34.52 -22.31 -42.43
N GLU A 28 33.22 -22.19 -42.72
CA GLU A 28 32.36 -21.22 -42.10
C GLU A 28 32.06 -21.55 -40.63
N MET A 29 31.81 -22.82 -40.31
CA MET A 29 31.71 -23.32 -38.93
C MET A 29 33.02 -23.11 -38.15
N ALA A 30 34.15 -23.41 -38.73
CA ALA A 30 35.46 -23.19 -38.07
C ALA A 30 35.73 -21.69 -37.80
N LYS A 31 35.30 -20.81 -38.71
CA LYS A 31 35.36 -19.35 -38.47
C LYS A 31 34.42 -18.89 -37.37
N GLN A 32 33.18 -19.41 -37.31
CA GLN A 32 32.25 -19.11 -36.22
C GLN A 32 32.79 -19.61 -34.88
N ASP A 33 33.32 -20.79 -34.79
CA ASP A 33 33.94 -21.31 -33.57
C ASP A 33 35.16 -20.48 -33.12
N ALA A 34 35.97 -19.99 -34.07
CA ALA A 34 37.09 -19.11 -33.77
C ALA A 34 36.59 -17.76 -33.22
N ILE A 35 35.54 -17.16 -33.81
CA ILE A 35 34.92 -15.90 -33.34
C ILE A 35 34.27 -16.09 -31.98
N LEU A 36 33.65 -17.24 -31.72
CA LEU A 36 33.05 -17.53 -30.41
C LEU A 36 34.12 -17.65 -29.32
N LYS A 37 35.22 -18.36 -29.61
CA LYS A 37 36.36 -18.47 -28.68
C LYS A 37 37.02 -17.13 -28.40
N GLU A 38 37.19 -16.28 -29.41
CA GLU A 38 37.71 -14.91 -29.23
C GLU A 38 36.82 -14.07 -28.35
N LYS A 39 35.48 -14.13 -28.55
CA LYS A 39 34.49 -13.45 -27.68
C LYS A 39 34.47 -14.01 -26.26
N GLU A 40 34.64 -15.29 -26.07
CA GLU A 40 34.75 -15.89 -24.73
C GLU A 40 36.02 -15.42 -24.03
N GLN A 41 37.16 -15.40 -24.71
CA GLN A 41 38.43 -14.89 -24.17
C GLN A 41 38.31 -13.38 -23.80
N GLU A 42 37.72 -12.54 -24.67
CA GLU A 42 37.48 -11.14 -24.36
C GLU A 42 36.58 -10.96 -23.14
N ARG A 43 35.57 -11.82 -22.95
CA ARG A 43 34.71 -11.78 -21.75
C ARG A 43 35.48 -12.19 -20.49
N GLU A 44 36.28 -13.26 -20.58
CA GLU A 44 37.10 -13.72 -19.46
C GLU A 44 38.12 -12.64 -19.05
N GLU A 45 38.82 -12.03 -20.03
CA GLU A 45 39.77 -10.95 -19.77
C GLU A 45 39.10 -9.74 -19.12
N LYS A 46 37.92 -9.33 -19.61
CA LYS A 46 37.12 -8.21 -18.98
C LYS A 46 36.67 -8.54 -17.57
N VAL A 47 36.29 -9.79 -17.32
CA VAL A 47 35.91 -10.23 -15.95
C VAL A 47 37.14 -10.21 -15.05
N ILE A 48 38.27 -10.76 -15.50
CA ILE A 48 39.53 -10.76 -14.73
C ILE A 48 40.02 -9.34 -14.45
N GLU A 49 39.95 -8.44 -15.45
CA GLU A 49 40.32 -7.03 -15.28
C GLU A 49 39.41 -6.32 -14.28
N THR A 50 38.10 -6.56 -14.37
CA THR A 50 37.08 -5.97 -13.44
C THR A 50 37.30 -6.48 -12.02
N VAL A 51 37.53 -7.78 -11.84
CA VAL A 51 37.79 -8.39 -10.53
C VAL A 51 39.12 -7.85 -9.96
N SER A 52 40.16 -7.76 -10.80
CA SER A 52 41.46 -7.21 -10.38
C SER A 52 41.36 -5.75 -9.94
N LYS A 53 40.66 -4.91 -10.71
CA LYS A 53 40.42 -3.48 -10.34
C LYS A 53 39.62 -3.37 -9.05
N THR A 54 38.62 -4.24 -8.86
CA THR A 54 37.82 -4.27 -7.64
C THR A 54 38.67 -4.68 -6.44
N ASP A 55 39.49 -5.74 -6.57
CA ASP A 55 40.35 -6.20 -5.50
C ASP A 55 41.43 -5.14 -5.14
N GLN A 56 41.99 -4.48 -6.16
CA GLN A 56 42.93 -3.37 -5.94
C GLN A 56 42.22 -2.18 -5.19
N PHE A 57 41.02 -1.79 -5.59
CA PHE A 57 40.25 -0.75 -4.91
C PHE A 57 40.00 -1.11 -3.44
N PHE A 58 39.61 -2.35 -3.15
CA PHE A 58 39.39 -2.81 -1.77
C PHE A 58 40.70 -2.83 -0.96
N ARG A 59 41.82 -3.21 -1.54
CA ARG A 59 43.11 -3.22 -0.86
C ARG A 59 43.61 -1.83 -0.57
N GLU A 60 43.50 -0.91 -1.53
CA GLU A 60 43.96 0.48 -1.39
C GLU A 60 43.09 1.26 -0.39
N ASN A 61 41.75 1.01 -0.41
CA ASN A 61 40.81 1.74 0.42
C ASN A 61 40.37 0.98 1.68
N LYS A 62 41.05 -0.10 2.04
CA LYS A 62 40.69 -1.00 3.15
C LYS A 62 40.40 -0.24 4.45
N LYS A 63 41.24 0.69 4.84
CA LYS A 63 41.06 1.49 6.09
C LYS A 63 39.80 2.36 6.03
N THR A 64 39.54 2.98 4.87
CA THR A 64 38.37 3.84 4.66
C THR A 64 37.09 3.01 4.66
N ILE A 65 37.10 1.87 3.98
CA ILE A 65 35.94 0.95 3.91
C ILE A 65 35.60 0.41 5.31
N TYR A 66 36.61 -0.05 6.08
CA TYR A 66 36.37 -0.46 7.46
C TYR A 66 35.90 0.68 8.34
N GLY A 67 36.44 1.90 8.15
CA GLY A 67 35.96 3.09 8.86
C GLY A 67 34.47 3.38 8.60
N ILE A 68 34.04 3.31 7.34
CA ILE A 68 32.63 3.49 6.96
C ILE A 68 31.75 2.38 7.55
N LEU A 69 32.18 1.12 7.47
CA LEU A 69 31.44 0.00 8.04
C LEU A 69 31.28 0.14 9.56
N ILE A 70 32.36 0.51 10.28
CA ILE A 70 32.30 0.73 11.71
C ILE A 70 31.36 1.90 12.02
N ALA A 71 31.43 3.01 11.28
CA ALA A 71 30.52 4.14 11.45
C ALA A 71 29.06 3.75 11.26
N LEU A 72 28.74 2.95 10.22
CA LEU A 72 27.39 2.42 9.98
C LEU A 72 26.89 1.53 11.13
N VAL A 73 27.77 0.67 11.65
CA VAL A 73 27.42 -0.18 12.81
C VAL A 73 27.17 0.68 14.05
N VAL A 74 28.00 1.67 14.33
CA VAL A 74 27.82 2.58 15.46
C VAL A 74 26.51 3.37 15.34
N ILE A 75 26.19 3.87 14.14
CA ILE A 75 24.91 4.56 13.89
C ILE A 75 23.73 3.59 14.12
N ALA A 76 23.81 2.37 13.60
CA ALA A 76 22.78 1.38 13.80
C ALA A 76 22.56 1.04 15.29
N LEU A 77 23.65 0.84 16.04
CA LEU A 77 23.58 0.60 17.49
C LEU A 77 23.00 1.81 18.24
N ALA A 78 23.40 3.03 17.87
CA ALA A 78 22.84 4.25 18.46
C ALA A 78 21.34 4.38 18.21
N LEU A 79 20.86 4.06 16.99
CA LEU A 79 19.43 4.07 16.66
C LEU A 79 18.66 3.01 17.47
N VAL A 80 19.20 1.80 17.61
CA VAL A 80 18.60 0.74 18.44
C VAL A 80 18.56 1.13 19.91
N ALA A 81 19.64 1.70 20.43
CA ALA A 81 19.70 2.19 21.79
C ALA A 81 18.70 3.33 22.03
N TYR A 82 18.62 4.29 21.13
CA TYR A 82 17.64 5.37 21.19
C TYR A 82 16.21 4.84 21.19
N GLN A 83 15.92 3.88 20.31
CA GLN A 83 14.57 3.27 20.23
C GLN A 83 14.24 2.52 21.53
N LYS A 84 15.17 1.69 22.03
CA LYS A 84 14.94 0.82 23.21
C LYS A 84 14.90 1.60 24.53
N PHE A 85 15.75 2.61 24.69
CA PHE A 85 15.90 3.31 25.98
C PHE A 85 15.14 4.63 26.06
N TYR A 86 14.73 5.21 24.92
CA TYR A 86 14.02 6.50 24.90
C TYR A 86 12.61 6.40 24.30
N VAL A 87 12.45 5.74 23.16
CA VAL A 87 11.14 5.71 22.47
C VAL A 87 10.22 4.69 23.13
N GLN A 88 10.70 3.49 23.36
CA GLN A 88 9.89 2.38 23.87
C GLN A 88 9.32 2.65 25.27
N PRO A 89 10.07 3.10 26.28
CA PRO A 89 9.51 3.40 27.60
C PRO A 89 8.41 4.46 27.55
N LYS A 90 8.58 5.48 26.72
CA LYS A 90 7.55 6.53 26.52
C LYS A 90 6.30 6.00 25.81
N SER A 91 6.48 5.05 24.89
CA SER A 91 5.35 4.39 24.22
C SER A 91 4.60 3.47 25.15
N ASP A 92 5.32 2.75 26.01
CA ASP A 92 4.72 1.86 27.02
C ASP A 92 3.95 2.65 28.08
N GLU A 93 4.50 3.78 28.52
CA GLU A 93 3.83 4.72 29.42
C GLU A 93 2.56 5.30 28.78
N ALA A 94 2.66 5.81 27.54
CA ALA A 94 1.50 6.33 26.82
C ALA A 94 0.41 5.28 26.62
N THR A 95 0.79 4.03 26.31
CA THR A 95 -0.15 2.91 26.17
C THR A 95 -0.84 2.61 27.50
N ALA A 96 -0.11 2.64 28.61
CA ALA A 96 -0.69 2.43 29.93
C ALA A 96 -1.71 3.54 30.29
N GLN A 97 -1.43 4.79 29.90
CA GLN A 97 -2.35 5.92 30.09
C GLN A 97 -3.60 5.85 29.17
N MET A 98 -3.52 5.17 28.02
CA MET A 98 -4.68 4.98 27.15
C MET A 98 -5.76 4.07 27.76
N ILE A 99 -5.39 3.08 28.57
CA ILE A 99 -6.32 2.08 29.11
C ILE A 99 -7.53 2.71 29.81
N PRO A 100 -7.36 3.63 30.78
CA PRO A 100 -8.50 4.27 31.44
C PRO A 100 -9.28 5.19 30.50
N ALA A 101 -8.61 5.92 29.59
CA ALA A 101 -9.31 6.75 28.61
C ALA A 101 -10.18 5.91 27.67
N GLU A 102 -9.69 4.73 27.24
CA GLU A 102 -10.47 3.76 26.46
C GLU A 102 -11.65 3.17 27.25
N ALA A 103 -11.50 2.99 28.57
CA ALA A 103 -12.60 2.56 29.41
C ALA A 103 -13.72 3.59 29.42
N ASN A 104 -13.40 4.87 29.62
CA ASN A 104 -14.34 5.97 29.58
C ASN A 104 -15.00 6.07 28.19
N PHE A 105 -14.22 5.91 27.12
CA PHE A 105 -14.73 5.88 25.74
C PHE A 105 -15.77 4.75 25.53
N ARG A 106 -15.47 3.54 26.00
CA ARG A 106 -16.41 2.39 25.91
C ARG A 106 -17.69 2.60 26.71
N ASN A 107 -17.61 3.35 27.80
CA ASN A 107 -18.77 3.72 28.62
C ASN A 107 -19.60 4.85 28.00
N GLY A 108 -19.13 5.47 26.90
CA GLY A 108 -19.79 6.61 26.26
C GLY A 108 -19.50 7.95 26.94
N GLU A 109 -18.55 7.99 27.88
CA GLU A 109 -18.11 9.18 28.60
C GLU A 109 -17.08 9.95 27.76
N TYR A 110 -17.50 10.44 26.58
CA TYR A 110 -16.60 10.97 25.55
C TYR A 110 -15.81 12.20 25.99
N GLU A 111 -16.42 13.09 26.79
CA GLU A 111 -15.72 14.26 27.31
C GLU A 111 -14.63 13.86 28.29
N LEU A 112 -14.92 12.92 29.19
CA LEU A 112 -13.95 12.39 30.14
C LEU A 112 -12.85 11.60 29.43
N ALA A 113 -13.20 10.80 28.42
CA ALA A 113 -12.24 10.08 27.61
C ALA A 113 -11.29 11.01 26.86
N LEU A 114 -11.79 12.15 26.36
CA LEU A 114 -11.02 13.13 25.61
C LEU A 114 -10.12 13.98 26.51
N ASN A 115 -10.66 14.52 27.60
CA ASN A 115 -10.01 15.55 28.43
C ASN A 115 -9.40 15.00 29.73
N GLY A 116 -9.82 13.81 30.19
CA GLY A 116 -9.44 13.27 31.48
C GLY A 116 -10.13 13.98 32.65
N ASP A 117 -9.78 13.61 33.87
CA ASP A 117 -10.34 14.16 35.12
C ASP A 117 -9.28 14.78 36.05
N GLY A 118 -8.06 14.93 35.59
CA GLY A 118 -6.91 15.42 36.34
C GLY A 118 -6.13 14.30 37.08
N ASN A 119 -6.73 13.13 37.34
CA ASN A 119 -6.06 11.94 37.86
C ASN A 119 -5.69 10.97 36.72
N VAL A 120 -6.52 10.94 35.69
CA VAL A 120 -6.37 10.11 34.49
C VAL A 120 -6.28 11.02 33.29
N LEU A 121 -5.29 10.75 32.43
CA LEU A 121 -5.12 11.50 31.19
C LEU A 121 -6.22 11.12 30.18
N GLY A 122 -6.77 12.14 29.51
CA GLY A 122 -7.61 11.93 28.34
C GLY A 122 -6.79 11.83 27.06
N PHE A 123 -7.42 11.41 25.95
CA PHE A 123 -6.75 11.24 24.67
C PHE A 123 -6.07 12.52 24.17
N ALA A 124 -6.68 13.68 24.37
CA ALA A 124 -6.08 14.96 23.98
C ALA A 124 -4.78 15.27 24.74
N GLN A 125 -4.73 14.97 26.04
CA GLN A 125 -3.53 15.13 26.86
C GLN A 125 -2.45 14.12 26.45
N ILE A 126 -2.82 12.85 26.22
CA ILE A 126 -1.91 11.80 25.73
C ILE A 126 -1.28 12.21 24.40
N ILE A 127 -2.07 12.80 23.48
CA ILE A 127 -1.55 13.32 22.21
C ILE A 127 -0.54 14.45 22.45
N ASN A 128 -0.84 15.36 23.38
CA ASN A 128 0.02 16.50 23.70
C ASN A 128 1.36 16.05 24.32
N ASP A 129 1.32 15.12 25.27
CA ASP A 129 2.49 14.73 26.06
C ASP A 129 3.37 13.70 25.35
N PHE A 130 2.76 12.80 24.62
CA PHE A 130 3.46 11.67 23.97
C PHE A 130 3.47 11.76 22.43
N GLY A 131 2.59 12.51 21.84
CA GLY A 131 2.46 12.65 20.39
C GLY A 131 2.25 11.29 19.70
N ALA A 132 3.00 11.03 18.62
CA ALA A 132 2.95 9.76 17.90
C ALA A 132 3.45 8.54 18.71
N LYS A 133 4.08 8.74 19.87
CA LYS A 133 4.53 7.67 20.76
C LYS A 133 3.38 7.06 21.54
N GLY A 134 2.27 7.76 21.73
CA GLY A 134 1.02 7.26 22.30
C GLY A 134 0.29 6.26 21.40
N GLY A 135 0.89 5.92 20.26
CA GLY A 135 0.24 5.10 19.26
C GLY A 135 -0.59 5.94 18.28
N LYS A 136 -0.93 5.33 17.15
CA LYS A 136 -1.69 6.00 16.09
C LYS A 136 -3.18 6.04 16.42
N ASP A 137 -3.64 5.07 17.19
CA ASP A 137 -5.04 4.86 17.50
C ASP A 137 -5.59 5.95 18.43
N VAL A 138 -4.73 6.63 19.21
CA VAL A 138 -5.13 7.76 20.05
C VAL A 138 -5.80 8.88 19.24
N TYR A 139 -5.33 9.13 18.00
CA TYR A 139 -5.95 10.11 17.12
C TYR A 139 -7.34 9.68 16.64
N PHE A 140 -7.54 8.38 16.43
CA PHE A 140 -8.87 7.85 16.11
C PHE A 140 -9.83 8.04 17.27
N TYR A 141 -9.45 7.64 18.48
CA TYR A 141 -10.30 7.78 19.66
C TYR A 141 -10.62 9.24 19.97
N ALA A 142 -9.60 10.12 19.96
CA ALA A 142 -9.84 11.57 20.15
C ALA A 142 -10.79 12.13 19.10
N GLY A 143 -10.60 11.77 17.84
CA GLY A 143 -11.47 12.23 16.75
C GLY A 143 -12.91 11.73 16.87
N VAL A 144 -13.11 10.49 17.34
CA VAL A 144 -14.46 9.97 17.59
C VAL A 144 -15.09 10.63 18.80
N CYS A 145 -14.34 10.92 19.87
CA CYS A 145 -14.83 11.68 21.00
C CYS A 145 -15.33 13.06 20.54
N GLU A 146 -14.53 13.81 19.80
CA GLU A 146 -14.92 15.12 19.28
C GLU A 146 -16.17 15.05 18.37
N LEU A 147 -16.27 13.99 17.56
CA LEU A 147 -17.45 13.75 16.73
C LEU A 147 -18.72 13.56 17.58
N GLN A 148 -18.64 12.77 18.65
CA GLN A 148 -19.76 12.52 19.55
C GLN A 148 -20.15 13.74 20.38
N LEU A 149 -19.18 14.61 20.65
CA LEU A 149 -19.39 15.89 21.34
C LEU A 149 -19.90 17.00 20.41
N GLY A 150 -20.05 16.74 19.10
CA GLY A 150 -20.51 17.73 18.12
C GLY A 150 -19.43 18.69 17.64
N ASN A 151 -18.18 18.49 18.03
CA ASN A 151 -17.04 19.32 17.63
C ASN A 151 -16.48 18.85 16.27
N TYR A 152 -17.29 18.92 15.22
CA TYR A 152 -17.04 18.29 13.93
C TYR A 152 -15.72 18.68 13.27
N GLN A 153 -15.32 19.96 13.37
CA GLN A 153 -14.05 20.38 12.77
C GLN A 153 -12.85 19.76 13.51
N ALA A 154 -12.87 19.74 14.83
CA ALA A 154 -11.83 19.11 15.65
C ALA A 154 -11.77 17.59 15.39
N ALA A 155 -12.93 16.93 15.24
CA ALA A 155 -13.01 15.53 14.87
C ALA A 155 -12.29 15.25 13.54
N ILE A 156 -12.53 16.05 12.51
CA ILE A 156 -11.86 15.94 11.21
C ILE A 156 -10.34 16.10 11.36
N ASP A 157 -9.90 17.06 12.17
CA ASP A 157 -8.48 17.37 12.36
C ASP A 157 -7.72 16.23 13.06
N TYR A 158 -8.35 15.58 14.05
CA TYR A 158 -7.79 14.39 14.69
C TYR A 158 -7.83 13.17 13.77
N LEU A 159 -8.98 12.87 13.15
CA LEU A 159 -9.14 11.70 12.29
C LEU A 159 -8.22 11.72 11.07
N LYS A 160 -7.92 12.89 10.50
CA LYS A 160 -6.95 13.05 9.41
C LYS A 160 -5.51 12.74 9.82
N LYS A 161 -5.18 12.83 11.11
CA LYS A 161 -3.86 12.47 11.64
C LYS A 161 -3.73 10.97 11.90
N TYR A 162 -4.86 10.24 11.95
CA TYR A 162 -4.84 8.79 12.06
C TYR A 162 -4.26 8.16 10.79
N ASN A 163 -3.23 7.35 10.95
CA ASN A 163 -2.57 6.63 9.87
C ASN A 163 -2.22 5.19 10.27
N GLY A 164 -3.09 4.53 11.04
CA GLY A 164 -2.98 3.13 11.41
C GLY A 164 -2.92 2.21 10.19
N LYS A 165 -2.39 1.01 10.37
CA LYS A 165 -2.25 -0.01 9.32
C LYS A 165 -3.48 -0.92 9.22
N ASP A 166 -4.34 -0.91 10.21
CA ASP A 166 -5.57 -1.69 10.20
C ASP A 166 -6.55 -1.11 9.17
N ALA A 167 -6.91 -1.93 8.19
CA ALA A 167 -7.78 -1.51 7.08
C ALA A 167 -9.20 -1.20 7.55
N ILE A 168 -9.72 -1.97 8.53
CA ILE A 168 -11.08 -1.77 9.06
C ILE A 168 -11.14 -0.46 9.83
N LEU A 169 -10.18 -0.22 10.71
CA LEU A 169 -10.14 1.00 11.51
C LEU A 169 -9.86 2.24 10.64
N SER A 170 -9.04 2.10 9.59
CA SER A 170 -8.79 3.18 8.61
C SER A 170 -10.04 3.54 7.81
N ALA A 171 -10.80 2.53 7.37
CA ALA A 171 -12.08 2.75 6.71
C ALA A 171 -13.09 3.42 7.67
N ARG A 172 -13.13 2.98 8.94
CA ARG A 172 -13.99 3.57 9.96
C ARG A 172 -13.61 5.02 10.25
N ALA A 173 -12.32 5.34 10.40
CA ALA A 173 -11.83 6.71 10.56
C ALA A 173 -12.26 7.59 9.39
N THR A 174 -12.13 7.07 8.16
CA THR A 174 -12.58 7.76 6.95
C THR A 174 -14.09 8.00 6.95
N ALA A 175 -14.89 7.02 7.37
CA ALA A 175 -16.34 7.20 7.52
C ALA A 175 -16.70 8.21 8.58
N CYS A 176 -16.01 8.22 9.73
CA CYS A 176 -16.21 9.22 10.79
C CYS A 176 -15.90 10.66 10.32
N ILE A 177 -14.94 10.84 9.42
CA ILE A 177 -14.73 12.14 8.74
C ILE A 177 -15.96 12.51 7.90
N GLY A 178 -16.54 11.53 7.19
CA GLY A 178 -17.81 11.72 6.48
C GLY A 178 -18.95 12.16 7.41
N ASP A 179 -19.09 11.48 8.56
CA ASP A 179 -20.09 11.83 9.58
C ASP A 179 -19.89 13.27 10.10
N ALA A 180 -18.63 13.67 10.33
CA ALA A 180 -18.32 15.02 10.75
C ALA A 180 -18.66 16.06 9.67
N TYR A 181 -18.46 15.75 8.40
CA TYR A 181 -18.88 16.61 7.29
C TYR A 181 -20.41 16.70 7.17
N VAL A 182 -21.15 15.62 7.48
CA VAL A 182 -22.61 15.68 7.60
C VAL A 182 -23.02 16.65 8.72
N GLY A 183 -22.36 16.56 9.89
CA GLY A 183 -22.60 17.48 10.99
C GLY A 183 -22.29 18.95 10.67
N LEU A 184 -21.39 19.21 9.73
CA LEU A 184 -21.10 20.54 9.20
C LEU A 184 -22.01 20.95 8.02
N GLU A 185 -23.01 20.13 7.66
CA GLU A 185 -23.89 20.30 6.51
C GLU A 185 -23.13 20.33 5.15
N LYS A 186 -21.90 19.82 5.12
CA LYS A 186 -21.06 19.69 3.93
C LYS A 186 -21.28 18.32 3.29
N TYR A 187 -22.51 18.11 2.82
CA TYR A 187 -22.96 16.81 2.34
C TYR A 187 -22.18 16.30 1.13
N SER A 188 -21.73 17.18 0.23
CA SER A 188 -20.96 16.78 -0.96
C SER A 188 -19.63 16.15 -0.58
N GLU A 189 -18.92 16.74 0.38
CA GLU A 189 -17.68 16.22 0.94
C GLU A 189 -17.92 14.90 1.68
N ALA A 190 -18.99 14.84 2.48
CA ALA A 190 -19.36 13.65 3.23
C ALA A 190 -19.54 12.43 2.34
N VAL A 191 -20.29 12.56 1.23
CA VAL A 191 -20.48 11.48 0.24
C VAL A 191 -19.14 10.96 -0.25
N GLY A 192 -18.18 11.83 -0.58
CA GLY A 192 -16.85 11.42 -1.06
C GLY A 192 -16.05 10.63 0.00
N TYR A 193 -16.22 10.96 1.30
CA TYR A 193 -15.57 10.21 2.37
C TYR A 193 -16.25 8.85 2.60
N PHE A 194 -17.57 8.75 2.53
CA PHE A 194 -18.26 7.46 2.62
C PHE A 194 -17.95 6.53 1.45
N GLU A 195 -17.84 7.06 0.22
CA GLU A 195 -17.40 6.29 -0.94
C GLU A 195 -15.98 5.72 -0.74
N LYS A 196 -15.05 6.54 -0.22
CA LYS A 196 -13.68 6.10 0.09
C LYS A 196 -13.66 5.04 1.18
N ALA A 197 -14.46 5.22 2.24
CA ALA A 197 -14.56 4.24 3.32
C ALA A 197 -15.10 2.89 2.83
N ALA A 198 -16.15 2.91 2.00
CA ALA A 198 -16.72 1.71 1.41
C ALA A 198 -15.72 0.99 0.48
N ALA A 199 -14.95 1.73 -0.31
CA ALA A 199 -13.93 1.15 -1.19
C ALA A 199 -12.75 0.54 -0.42
N ALA A 200 -12.37 1.14 0.72
CA ALA A 200 -11.27 0.64 1.55
C ALA A 200 -11.66 -0.58 2.40
N ALA A 201 -12.95 -0.69 2.77
CA ALA A 201 -13.43 -1.76 3.61
C ALA A 201 -13.62 -3.09 2.87
N ASP A 202 -14.13 -3.05 1.62
CA ASP A 202 -14.50 -4.19 0.76
C ASP A 202 -14.94 -5.47 1.52
N ASN A 203 -15.79 -5.27 2.52
CA ASN A 203 -16.31 -6.31 3.40
C ASN A 203 -17.73 -5.93 3.87
N MET A 204 -18.28 -6.67 4.84
CA MET A 204 -19.63 -6.42 5.37
C MET A 204 -19.89 -4.98 5.84
N PHE A 205 -18.84 -4.23 6.28
CA PHE A 205 -18.99 -2.84 6.71
C PHE A 205 -19.15 -1.86 5.55
N ALA A 206 -18.76 -2.25 4.32
CA ALA A 206 -18.90 -1.42 3.14
C ALA A 206 -20.36 -1.05 2.86
N ALA A 207 -21.29 -1.97 3.11
CA ALA A 207 -22.73 -1.75 2.96
C ALA A 207 -23.23 -0.57 3.81
N GLY A 208 -22.79 -0.49 5.09
CA GLY A 208 -23.14 0.62 5.98
C GLY A 208 -22.60 1.97 5.50
N TYR A 209 -21.39 2.00 4.95
CA TYR A 209 -20.81 3.23 4.38
C TYR A 209 -21.52 3.64 3.09
N LEU A 210 -21.89 2.68 2.23
CA LEU A 210 -22.70 2.96 1.05
C LEU A 210 -24.10 3.46 1.40
N LEU A 211 -24.70 2.91 2.46
CA LEU A 211 -26.00 3.40 2.94
C LEU A 211 -25.91 4.86 3.39
N LYS A 212 -24.87 5.20 4.20
CA LYS A 212 -24.61 6.60 4.61
C LYS A 212 -24.41 7.51 3.39
N ALA A 213 -23.64 7.08 2.38
CA ALA A 213 -23.48 7.83 1.14
C ALA A 213 -24.80 8.06 0.41
N GLY A 214 -25.64 7.04 0.32
CA GLY A 214 -26.96 7.13 -0.30
C GLY A 214 -27.89 8.10 0.41
N VAL A 215 -28.01 7.97 1.74
CA VAL A 215 -28.84 8.88 2.56
C VAL A 215 -28.34 10.34 2.45
N THR A 216 -27.02 10.54 2.49
CA THR A 216 -26.45 11.88 2.31
C THR A 216 -26.69 12.45 0.91
N CYS A 217 -26.76 11.59 -0.13
CA CYS A 217 -27.15 12.03 -1.47
C CYS A 217 -28.63 12.44 -1.53
N GLU A 218 -29.51 11.82 -0.76
CA GLU A 218 -30.92 12.27 -0.67
C GLU A 218 -31.01 13.68 -0.07
N GLU A 219 -30.23 13.99 0.97
CA GLU A 219 -30.17 15.35 1.55
C GLU A 219 -29.68 16.40 0.52
N LEU A 220 -28.83 15.99 -0.42
CA LEU A 220 -28.41 16.83 -1.54
C LEU A 220 -29.46 16.92 -2.67
N GLY A 221 -30.56 16.19 -2.61
CA GLY A 221 -31.49 16.03 -3.74
C GLY A 221 -30.94 15.22 -4.90
N ALA A 222 -29.80 14.54 -4.71
CA ALA A 222 -29.11 13.76 -5.77
C ALA A 222 -29.64 12.31 -5.81
N ASN A 223 -30.97 12.16 -5.99
CA ASN A 223 -31.69 10.89 -5.92
C ASN A 223 -31.14 9.82 -6.88
N ALA A 224 -30.72 10.20 -8.07
CA ALA A 224 -30.12 9.26 -9.04
C ALA A 224 -28.80 8.65 -8.49
N LYS A 225 -27.99 9.44 -7.80
CA LYS A 225 -26.73 8.98 -7.20
C LYS A 225 -27.03 8.11 -5.96
N ALA A 226 -27.99 8.50 -5.12
CA ALA A 226 -28.45 7.69 -4.00
C ALA A 226 -28.89 6.30 -4.44
N LEU A 227 -29.70 6.23 -5.50
CA LEU A 227 -30.17 4.97 -6.09
C LEU A 227 -29.01 4.08 -6.55
N THR A 228 -27.94 4.67 -7.07
CA THR A 228 -26.73 3.91 -7.47
C THR A 228 -26.09 3.21 -6.27
N PHE A 229 -25.99 3.90 -5.13
CA PHE A 229 -25.45 3.30 -3.89
C PHE A 229 -26.35 2.20 -3.35
N TYR A 230 -27.65 2.40 -3.34
CA TYR A 230 -28.60 1.41 -2.84
C TYR A 230 -28.62 0.16 -3.71
N LYS A 231 -28.58 0.31 -5.04
CA LYS A 231 -28.47 -0.85 -5.96
C LYS A 231 -27.14 -1.58 -5.75
N LYS A 232 -26.03 -0.85 -5.51
CA LYS A 232 -24.75 -1.47 -5.20
C LYS A 232 -24.81 -2.31 -3.90
N ILE A 233 -25.52 -1.85 -2.86
CA ILE A 233 -25.73 -2.63 -1.65
C ILE A 233 -26.52 -3.91 -1.97
N LYS A 234 -27.62 -3.78 -2.71
CA LYS A 234 -28.47 -4.89 -3.11
C LYS A 234 -27.70 -5.97 -3.87
N ASP A 235 -26.84 -5.55 -4.80
CA ASP A 235 -26.15 -6.44 -5.72
C ASP A 235 -24.91 -7.09 -5.09
N GLN A 236 -24.13 -6.32 -4.30
CA GLN A 236 -22.83 -6.77 -3.79
C GLN A 236 -22.87 -7.23 -2.33
N TYR A 237 -23.82 -6.72 -1.53
CA TYR A 237 -23.91 -7.00 -0.09
C TYR A 237 -25.31 -7.43 0.36
N PRO A 238 -25.99 -8.36 -0.36
CA PRO A 238 -27.37 -8.74 -0.05
C PRO A 238 -27.52 -9.40 1.32
N GLN A 239 -26.43 -9.96 1.89
CA GLN A 239 -26.42 -10.61 3.19
C GLN A 239 -26.04 -9.67 4.35
N SER A 240 -25.75 -8.40 4.07
CA SER A 240 -25.48 -7.40 5.12
C SER A 240 -26.80 -6.97 5.79
N VAL A 241 -26.69 -6.38 6.98
CA VAL A 241 -27.85 -5.83 7.70
C VAL A 241 -28.59 -4.80 6.84
N GLU A 242 -27.83 -3.96 6.15
CA GLU A 242 -28.36 -2.94 5.23
C GLU A 242 -29.01 -3.57 4.00
N GLY A 243 -28.45 -4.68 3.50
CA GLY A 243 -28.96 -5.41 2.33
C GLY A 243 -30.37 -5.95 2.51
N TYR A 244 -30.72 -6.41 3.71
CA TYR A 244 -32.07 -6.93 3.99
C TYR A 244 -33.16 -5.86 3.82
N ASP A 245 -32.85 -4.61 4.14
CA ASP A 245 -33.83 -3.52 4.15
C ASP A 245 -33.70 -2.55 2.96
N ILE A 246 -32.72 -2.77 2.07
CA ILE A 246 -32.37 -1.79 1.05
C ILE A 246 -33.48 -1.53 0.04
N ASP A 247 -34.35 -2.49 -0.21
CA ASP A 247 -35.46 -2.36 -1.16
C ASP A 247 -36.44 -1.25 -0.76
N LYS A 248 -36.59 -0.94 0.53
CA LYS A 248 -37.40 0.18 1.00
C LYS A 248 -36.84 1.53 0.54
N TYR A 249 -35.52 1.70 0.55
CA TYR A 249 -34.86 2.93 0.09
C TYR A 249 -34.97 3.08 -1.42
N ILE A 250 -34.74 1.99 -2.16
CA ILE A 250 -34.88 1.96 -3.63
C ILE A 250 -36.30 2.34 -4.04
N THR A 251 -37.30 1.65 -3.49
CA THR A 251 -38.71 1.88 -3.82
C THR A 251 -39.16 3.30 -3.47
N ARG A 252 -38.67 3.86 -2.34
CA ARG A 252 -39.00 5.22 -1.95
C ARG A 252 -38.54 6.23 -2.99
N ILE A 253 -37.30 6.14 -3.46
CA ILE A 253 -36.75 7.06 -4.47
C ILE A 253 -37.46 6.88 -5.83
N GLU A 254 -37.67 5.63 -6.26
CA GLU A 254 -38.33 5.34 -7.55
C GLU A 254 -39.77 5.86 -7.59
N ASN A 255 -40.46 5.94 -6.46
CA ASN A 255 -41.79 6.54 -6.36
C ASN A 255 -41.78 8.07 -6.31
N GLN A 256 -40.73 8.70 -5.84
CA GLN A 256 -40.58 10.17 -5.81
C GLN A 256 -40.21 10.73 -7.19
N THR A 257 -39.70 9.93 -8.08
CA THR A 257 -39.24 10.33 -9.42
C THR A 257 -40.29 10.08 -10.52
N LYS A 258 -41.44 9.51 -10.18
CA LYS A 258 -42.63 9.38 -11.04
C LYS A 258 -43.55 10.57 -10.89
#